data_b19a99d788546a9bb2ee7e37a75e9b33
#
_entry.id   b19a99d788546a9bb2ee7e37a75e9b33
#
_cell.length_a   1.000
_cell.length_b   1.000
_cell.length_c   1.000
_cell.angle_alpha   90.00
_cell.angle_beta   90.00
_cell.angle_gamma   90.00
#
_symmetry.space_group_name_H-M   'P 1'
#
loop_
_entity.id
_entity.type
_entity.pdbx_description
1 polymer ?
#
loop_
_entity_poly.entity_id
_entity_poly.type
_entity_poly.pdbx_seq_one_letter_code
_entity_poly.pdbx_strand_id
1 'polypeptide(L)'
;MALELNQIKQILQKPTKRQTIQKAVNMQRRLRFHTETNVAVSDINQPTTIFLDWVRRLLPKDKFNIFLHLFKFPLPTPAVVEDVYRELERVFYSRNSSSSYQFTDSELAEDWSQYKKNNLNEPEVWKTTGWKRMQVSPNSILVVDLPQVQTSLRPEPYFYWLEIDAVIDYQTFRLDENQFEWLIFKQPEHRIAVFDDTSIRVYQLNEKNEIQSLISEAKHDLGYCPARFFWSTQLNEKNKDLKKNPITKELSNLDWYLFFSISKQHLDLYAPYPIYSAYEADCNFENNETGDYCDGGFLRNAKGEYKILNDGTVEKCPCCSEKRIAGPGSFLEVPIPNQSEGVADMRNPVQITTIDKDSLDYNVNECARLKNEIVISVVGSGGTVSEKEAINETQVTANFESKTSVLNALKTNFELAQKFVEDTVCKLRYGGAFISSSVNWGT
;
A
#
# COMPACT_ATOMS: atom_id res chain seq x y z
N MET A 1 -26.69 -10.45 -19.79
CA MET A 1 -26.88 -11.75 -20.56
C MET A 1 -26.59 -12.88 -19.59
N ALA A 2 -27.57 -13.76 -19.37
CA ALA A 2 -27.40 -14.93 -18.50
C ALA A 2 -26.30 -15.84 -19.06
N LEU A 3 -25.34 -16.20 -18.21
CA LEU A 3 -24.26 -17.11 -18.63
C LEU A 3 -24.74 -18.57 -18.65
N GLU A 4 -24.52 -19.24 -19.76
CA GLU A 4 -24.76 -20.68 -19.84
C GLU A 4 -23.64 -21.50 -19.15
N LEU A 5 -23.94 -22.69 -18.68
CA LEU A 5 -22.98 -23.56 -17.99
C LEU A 5 -21.72 -23.85 -18.84
N ASN A 6 -21.88 -24.02 -20.16
CA ASN A 6 -20.75 -24.25 -21.07
C ASN A 6 -19.83 -23.02 -21.17
N GLN A 7 -20.40 -21.81 -21.16
CA GLN A 7 -19.65 -20.55 -21.16
C GLN A 7 -18.86 -20.40 -19.87
N ILE A 8 -19.49 -20.69 -18.72
CA ILE A 8 -18.82 -20.65 -17.40
C ILE A 8 -17.63 -21.61 -17.39
N LYS A 9 -17.78 -22.85 -17.89
CA LYS A 9 -16.67 -23.82 -18.00
C LYS A 9 -15.53 -23.31 -18.86
N GLN A 10 -15.83 -22.67 -20.00
CA GLN A 10 -14.80 -22.08 -20.88
C GLN A 10 -14.05 -20.92 -20.21
N ILE A 11 -14.76 -20.03 -19.49
CA ILE A 11 -14.18 -18.93 -18.75
C ILE A 11 -13.23 -19.45 -17.66
N LEU A 12 -13.64 -20.48 -16.91
CA LEU A 12 -12.79 -21.08 -15.87
C LEU A 12 -11.49 -21.66 -16.44
N GLN A 13 -11.52 -22.25 -17.63
CA GLN A 13 -10.33 -22.78 -18.29
C GLN A 13 -9.41 -21.66 -18.83
N LYS A 14 -9.96 -20.57 -19.33
CA LYS A 14 -9.20 -19.48 -19.93
C LYS A 14 -9.75 -18.10 -19.53
N PRO A 15 -9.49 -17.64 -18.29
CA PRO A 15 -9.93 -16.32 -17.87
C PRO A 15 -9.28 -15.19 -18.70
N THR A 16 -10.10 -14.23 -19.11
CA THR A 16 -9.65 -13.12 -19.97
C THR A 16 -9.03 -11.97 -19.18
N LYS A 17 -9.46 -11.74 -17.96
CA LYS A 17 -9.05 -10.60 -17.11
C LYS A 17 -7.89 -10.90 -16.15
N ARG A 18 -7.27 -12.07 -16.25
CA ARG A 18 -6.19 -12.51 -15.34
C ARG A 18 -5.07 -11.49 -15.17
N GLN A 19 -4.60 -10.88 -16.27
CA GLN A 19 -3.52 -9.88 -16.20
C GLN A 19 -3.98 -8.57 -15.55
N THR A 20 -5.21 -8.14 -15.83
CA THR A 20 -5.80 -6.95 -15.23
C THR A 20 -5.99 -7.12 -13.73
N ILE A 21 -6.53 -8.28 -13.31
CA ILE A 21 -6.68 -8.65 -11.90
C ILE A 21 -5.32 -8.64 -11.20
N GLN A 22 -4.28 -9.25 -11.80
CA GLN A 22 -2.93 -9.25 -11.22
C GLN A 22 -2.35 -7.84 -11.05
N LYS A 23 -2.56 -6.94 -12.02
CA LYS A 23 -2.16 -5.53 -11.90
C LYS A 23 -2.91 -4.83 -10.75
N ALA A 24 -4.22 -5.08 -10.61
CA ALA A 24 -5.03 -4.54 -9.52
C ALA A 24 -4.54 -5.02 -8.15
N VAL A 25 -4.24 -6.32 -8.01
CA VAL A 25 -3.67 -6.91 -6.79
C VAL A 25 -2.31 -6.29 -6.45
N ASN A 26 -1.43 -6.11 -7.44
CA ASN A 26 -0.13 -5.49 -7.20
C ASN A 26 -0.27 -4.02 -6.76
N MET A 27 -1.19 -3.27 -7.35
CA MET A 27 -1.48 -1.89 -6.94
C MET A 27 -2.04 -1.84 -5.51
N GLN A 28 -2.96 -2.74 -5.16
CA GLN A 28 -3.51 -2.87 -3.82
C GLN A 28 -2.42 -3.17 -2.78
N ARG A 29 -1.48 -4.08 -3.08
CA ARG A 29 -0.33 -4.37 -2.21
C ARG A 29 0.54 -3.14 -1.97
N ARG A 30 0.83 -2.35 -3.01
CA ARG A 30 1.57 -1.09 -2.85
C ARG A 30 0.81 -0.05 -2.02
N LEU A 31 -0.49 0.08 -2.21
CA LEU A 31 -1.33 0.98 -1.40
C LEU A 31 -1.32 0.56 0.07
N ARG A 32 -1.53 -0.72 0.37
CA ARG A 32 -1.46 -1.25 1.74
C ARG A 32 -0.10 -1.02 2.38
N PHE A 33 0.97 -1.26 1.65
CA PHE A 33 2.34 -1.08 2.12
C PHE A 33 2.62 0.35 2.61
N HIS A 34 2.06 1.37 1.94
CA HIS A 34 2.23 2.77 2.33
C HIS A 34 1.14 3.31 3.26
N THR A 35 0.04 2.58 3.47
CA THR A 35 -1.11 3.06 4.23
C THR A 35 -1.29 2.34 5.57
N GLU A 36 -0.98 1.04 5.62
CA GLU A 36 -1.18 0.23 6.83
C GLU A 36 0.06 0.25 7.74
N THR A 37 -0.16 0.49 9.04
CA THR A 37 0.92 0.52 10.04
C THR A 37 1.38 -0.87 10.46
N ASN A 38 0.54 -1.90 10.26
CA ASN A 38 0.74 -3.28 10.72
C ASN A 38 0.91 -4.26 9.54
N VAL A 39 1.78 -3.94 8.60
CA VAL A 39 2.18 -4.93 7.58
C VAL A 39 3.00 -6.01 8.28
N ALA A 40 2.66 -7.28 8.09
CA ALA A 40 3.39 -8.37 8.73
C ALA A 40 4.84 -8.43 8.25
N VAL A 41 5.78 -8.68 9.17
CA VAL A 41 7.22 -8.81 8.85
C VAL A 41 7.48 -9.89 7.79
N SER A 42 6.63 -10.93 7.73
CA SER A 42 6.63 -11.95 6.69
C SER A 42 6.47 -11.37 5.26
N ASP A 43 5.73 -10.27 5.13
CA ASP A 43 5.49 -9.64 3.83
C ASP A 43 6.71 -8.87 3.32
N ILE A 44 7.63 -8.49 4.22
CA ILE A 44 8.88 -7.79 3.88
C ILE A 44 9.93 -8.77 3.36
N ASN A 45 9.98 -9.95 3.95
CA ASN A 45 10.97 -10.98 3.59
C ASN A 45 10.58 -11.74 2.32
N GLN A 46 9.37 -11.51 1.79
CA GLN A 46 8.98 -12.09 0.52
C GLN A 46 9.65 -11.33 -0.63
N PRO A 47 10.29 -12.02 -1.58
CA PRO A 47 10.91 -11.38 -2.75
C PRO A 47 9.92 -10.64 -3.66
N THR A 48 8.63 -10.71 -3.35
CA THR A 48 7.51 -10.11 -4.09
C THR A 48 7.14 -8.69 -3.66
N THR A 49 7.77 -8.11 -2.63
CA THR A 49 7.51 -6.71 -2.26
C THR A 49 8.13 -5.80 -3.31
N ILE A 50 7.30 -5.16 -4.11
CA ILE A 50 7.71 -4.33 -5.26
C ILE A 50 8.76 -3.28 -4.85
N PHE A 51 8.57 -2.66 -3.68
CA PHE A 51 9.52 -1.67 -3.14
C PHE A 51 10.91 -2.27 -2.86
N LEU A 52 10.98 -3.39 -2.14
CA LEU A 52 12.26 -4.00 -1.79
C LEU A 52 12.98 -4.57 -3.02
N ASP A 53 12.26 -5.10 -3.99
CA ASP A 53 12.85 -5.53 -5.27
C ASP A 53 13.40 -4.35 -6.08
N TRP A 54 12.73 -3.20 -6.02
CA TRP A 54 13.24 -1.96 -6.62
C TRP A 54 14.52 -1.49 -5.92
N VAL A 55 14.54 -1.40 -4.58
CA VAL A 55 15.73 -1.00 -3.80
C VAL A 55 16.89 -1.95 -4.02
N ARG A 56 16.64 -3.28 -4.09
CA ARG A 56 17.66 -4.30 -4.37
C ARG A 56 18.37 -4.08 -5.70
N ARG A 57 17.67 -3.55 -6.71
CA ARG A 57 18.25 -3.23 -8.02
C ARG A 57 19.07 -1.94 -8.01
N LEU A 58 18.79 -1.03 -7.08
CA LEU A 58 19.51 0.25 -6.97
C LEU A 58 20.77 0.15 -6.13
N LEU A 59 20.77 -0.70 -5.11
CA LEU A 59 21.86 -0.77 -4.15
C LEU A 59 22.73 -2.03 -4.35
N PRO A 60 24.06 -1.93 -4.19
CA PRO A 60 24.94 -3.08 -4.03
C PRO A 60 24.49 -3.94 -2.84
N LYS A 61 24.77 -5.24 -2.90
CA LYS A 61 24.30 -6.24 -1.92
C LYS A 61 24.56 -5.84 -0.47
N ASP A 62 25.76 -5.35 -0.16
CA ASP A 62 26.13 -4.98 1.21
C ASP A 62 25.34 -3.76 1.69
N LYS A 63 25.14 -2.75 0.84
CA LYS A 63 24.34 -1.58 1.14
C LYS A 63 22.85 -1.93 1.28
N PHE A 64 22.35 -2.83 0.46
CA PHE A 64 20.98 -3.36 0.61
C PHE A 64 20.79 -4.09 1.94
N ASN A 65 21.76 -4.87 2.41
CA ASN A 65 21.68 -5.53 3.70
C ASN A 65 21.61 -4.51 4.86
N ILE A 66 22.42 -3.44 4.81
CA ILE A 66 22.34 -2.35 5.80
C ILE A 66 20.95 -1.69 5.75
N PHE A 67 20.45 -1.39 4.54
CA PHE A 67 19.12 -0.84 4.35
C PHE A 67 18.05 -1.72 4.99
N LEU A 68 18.12 -3.05 4.84
CA LEU A 68 17.18 -3.99 5.45
C LEU A 68 17.24 -3.98 6.99
N HIS A 69 18.42 -3.80 7.59
CA HIS A 69 18.54 -3.68 9.04
C HIS A 69 17.89 -2.41 9.60
N LEU A 70 17.86 -1.34 8.82
CA LEU A 70 17.20 -0.08 9.18
C LEU A 70 15.72 -0.06 8.83
N PHE A 71 15.29 -0.95 7.96
CA PHE A 71 13.91 -1.09 7.53
C PHE A 71 13.06 -1.71 8.64
N LYS A 72 12.46 -0.86 9.48
CA LYS A 72 11.69 -1.26 10.66
C LYS A 72 10.27 -0.72 10.62
N PHE A 73 9.35 -1.48 11.18
CA PHE A 73 7.97 -1.02 11.36
C PHE A 73 7.77 -0.30 12.70
N PRO A 74 6.83 0.67 12.74
CA PRO A 74 6.03 1.16 11.63
C PRO A 74 6.86 1.97 10.62
N LEU A 75 6.48 1.90 9.32
CA LEU A 75 7.11 2.72 8.29
C LEU A 75 6.72 4.19 8.45
N PRO A 76 7.52 5.13 7.91
CA PRO A 76 7.20 6.58 7.97
C PRO A 76 6.09 7.00 6.99
N THR A 77 5.84 6.23 5.93
CA THR A 77 4.87 6.58 4.88
C THR A 77 3.40 6.57 5.34
N PRO A 78 2.93 5.67 6.21
CA PRO A 78 1.56 5.72 6.72
C PRO A 78 1.19 7.05 7.36
N ALA A 79 2.11 7.69 8.09
CA ALA A 79 1.85 9.00 8.70
C ALA A 79 1.61 10.10 7.66
N VAL A 80 2.36 10.07 6.54
CA VAL A 80 2.15 11.02 5.42
C VAL A 80 0.80 10.79 4.77
N VAL A 81 0.45 9.52 4.53
CA VAL A 81 -0.83 9.13 3.92
C VAL A 81 -2.01 9.48 4.84
N GLU A 82 -1.85 9.28 6.14
CA GLU A 82 -2.86 9.67 7.15
C GLU A 82 -3.10 11.19 7.16
N ASP A 83 -2.03 12.01 7.11
CA ASP A 83 -2.15 13.47 7.02
C ASP A 83 -2.98 13.87 5.78
N VAL A 84 -2.75 13.23 4.62
CA VAL A 84 -3.51 13.45 3.39
C VAL A 84 -4.98 13.06 3.58
N TYR A 85 -5.25 11.87 4.07
CA TYR A 85 -6.62 11.38 4.21
C TYR A 85 -7.43 12.10 5.27
N ARG A 86 -6.78 12.65 6.32
CA ARG A 86 -7.43 13.50 7.32
C ARG A 86 -8.02 14.76 6.68
N GLU A 87 -7.33 15.34 5.70
CA GLU A 87 -7.84 16.50 4.95
C GLU A 87 -9.00 16.11 4.01
N LEU A 88 -8.96 14.91 3.45
CA LEU A 88 -9.99 14.42 2.52
C LEU A 88 -11.22 13.86 3.24
N GLU A 89 -11.11 13.43 4.49
CA GLU A 89 -12.22 12.92 5.31
C GLU A 89 -13.33 13.96 5.51
N ARG A 90 -13.01 15.23 5.29
CA ARG A 90 -13.98 16.34 5.32
C ARG A 90 -15.17 16.13 4.37
N VAL A 91 -15.05 15.27 3.38
CA VAL A 91 -16.15 14.87 2.50
C VAL A 91 -17.39 14.36 3.27
N PHE A 92 -17.16 13.75 4.45
CA PHE A 92 -18.24 13.22 5.29
C PHE A 92 -18.92 14.25 6.21
N TYR A 93 -18.34 15.44 6.33
CA TYR A 93 -18.80 16.51 7.23
C TYR A 93 -19.44 17.67 6.46
N SER A 94 -19.74 17.46 5.17
CA SER A 94 -20.40 18.48 4.37
C SER A 94 -21.82 18.74 4.88
N ARG A 95 -22.24 20.00 4.79
CA ARG A 95 -23.60 20.42 5.13
C ARG A 95 -24.56 20.03 4.01
N ASN A 96 -25.86 19.90 4.32
CA ASN A 96 -26.91 19.60 3.36
C ASN A 96 -26.84 18.21 2.70
N SER A 97 -26.25 17.22 3.38
CA SER A 97 -26.38 15.83 2.94
C SER A 97 -27.86 15.40 3.02
N SER A 98 -28.35 14.75 1.97
CA SER A 98 -29.72 14.26 1.90
C SER A 98 -29.82 12.98 1.09
N SER A 99 -30.71 12.10 1.49
CA SER A 99 -31.12 10.95 0.68
C SER A 99 -32.66 10.92 0.61
N SER A 100 -33.18 10.67 -0.56
CA SER A 100 -34.62 10.55 -0.78
C SER A 100 -34.95 9.28 -1.55
N TYR A 101 -36.07 8.68 -1.22
CA TYR A 101 -36.55 7.43 -1.81
C TYR A 101 -38.01 7.56 -2.17
N GLN A 102 -38.38 7.08 -3.35
CA GLN A 102 -39.74 7.08 -3.85
C GLN A 102 -40.26 5.66 -3.96
N PHE A 103 -41.38 5.39 -3.30
CA PHE A 103 -42.09 4.14 -3.34
C PHE A 103 -43.52 4.39 -3.79
N THR A 104 -44.19 3.38 -4.30
CA THR A 104 -45.62 3.42 -4.63
C THR A 104 -46.52 3.55 -3.39
N ASP A 105 -46.01 3.08 -2.23
CA ASP A 105 -46.67 3.13 -0.93
C ASP A 105 -45.75 3.82 0.09
N SER A 106 -46.32 4.79 0.83
CA SER A 106 -45.57 5.56 1.83
C SER A 106 -45.11 4.74 3.03
N GLU A 107 -45.78 3.64 3.39
CA GLU A 107 -45.39 2.75 4.50
C GLU A 107 -44.05 2.04 4.22
N LEU A 108 -43.73 1.85 2.95
CA LEU A 108 -42.45 1.23 2.54
C LEU A 108 -41.21 2.11 2.82
N ALA A 109 -41.44 3.43 2.85
CA ALA A 109 -40.35 4.37 3.18
C ALA A 109 -39.88 4.23 4.64
N GLU A 110 -40.82 3.95 5.56
CA GLU A 110 -40.47 3.73 6.96
C GLU A 110 -39.77 2.36 7.15
N ASP A 111 -40.29 1.29 6.55
CA ASP A 111 -39.64 -0.03 6.53
C ASP A 111 -38.22 0.05 5.94
N TRP A 112 -38.03 0.81 4.86
CA TRP A 112 -36.72 1.04 4.27
C TRP A 112 -35.77 1.78 5.21
N SER A 113 -36.23 2.82 5.88
CA SER A 113 -35.42 3.59 6.82
C SER A 113 -34.89 2.72 7.96
N GLN A 114 -35.74 1.85 8.51
CA GLN A 114 -35.36 0.90 9.56
C GLN A 114 -34.41 -0.20 9.02
N TYR A 115 -34.72 -0.74 7.84
CA TYR A 115 -33.90 -1.77 7.21
C TYR A 115 -32.49 -1.28 6.90
N LYS A 116 -32.36 -0.08 6.31
CA LYS A 116 -31.11 0.56 5.98
C LYS A 116 -30.21 0.72 7.22
N LYS A 117 -30.77 1.17 8.32
CA LYS A 117 -30.04 1.38 9.58
C LYS A 117 -29.62 0.04 10.21
N ASN A 118 -30.51 -0.93 10.26
CA ASN A 118 -30.32 -2.15 11.03
C ASN A 118 -29.53 -3.22 10.27
N ASN A 119 -29.70 -3.32 8.95
CA ASN A 119 -29.15 -4.38 8.12
C ASN A 119 -27.97 -3.91 7.26
N LEU A 120 -27.95 -2.64 6.84
CA LEU A 120 -26.87 -2.10 6.02
C LEU A 120 -25.87 -1.25 6.80
N ASN A 121 -26.18 -0.93 8.07
CA ASN A 121 -25.37 -0.04 8.93
C ASN A 121 -25.08 1.33 8.27
N GLU A 122 -26.06 1.88 7.54
CA GLU A 122 -25.91 3.18 6.90
C GLU A 122 -26.33 4.34 7.81
N PRO A 123 -25.67 5.50 7.74
CA PRO A 123 -24.56 5.85 6.81
C PRO A 123 -23.16 5.46 7.28
N GLU A 124 -23.00 4.89 8.48
CA GLU A 124 -21.69 4.68 9.11
C GLU A 124 -20.78 3.73 8.34
N VAL A 125 -21.33 2.75 7.63
CA VAL A 125 -20.56 1.79 6.82
C VAL A 125 -19.70 2.48 5.76
N TRP A 126 -20.20 3.60 5.18
CA TRP A 126 -19.44 4.36 4.17
C TRP A 126 -18.31 5.16 4.78
N LYS A 127 -18.52 5.78 5.96
CA LYS A 127 -17.52 6.56 6.68
C LYS A 127 -16.41 5.71 7.27
N THR A 128 -16.70 4.47 7.62
CA THR A 128 -15.75 3.54 8.25
C THR A 128 -15.17 2.57 7.23
N THR A 129 -15.94 1.53 6.88
CA THR A 129 -15.48 0.45 6.00
C THR A 129 -15.23 0.96 4.58
N GLY A 130 -16.14 1.73 4.01
CA GLY A 130 -16.00 2.31 2.67
C GLY A 130 -14.78 3.20 2.55
N TRP A 131 -14.56 4.08 3.55
CA TRP A 131 -13.41 4.96 3.62
C TRP A 131 -12.08 4.19 3.64
N LYS A 132 -11.99 3.19 4.51
CA LYS A 132 -10.80 2.34 4.59
C LYS A 132 -10.58 1.53 3.30
N ARG A 133 -11.64 1.01 2.70
CA ARG A 133 -11.56 0.29 1.42
C ARG A 133 -11.07 1.17 0.27
N MET A 134 -11.56 2.39 0.17
CA MET A 134 -11.07 3.36 -0.82
C MET A 134 -9.56 3.59 -0.67
N GLN A 135 -9.05 3.70 0.55
CA GLN A 135 -7.64 3.94 0.80
C GLN A 135 -6.74 2.81 0.32
N VAL A 136 -7.11 1.56 0.56
CA VAL A 136 -6.22 0.40 0.34
C VAL A 136 -6.64 -0.49 -0.82
N SER A 137 -7.89 -0.47 -1.24
CA SER A 137 -8.48 -1.42 -2.19
C SER A 137 -9.51 -0.75 -3.12
N PRO A 138 -9.12 0.26 -3.92
CA PRO A 138 -10.05 0.95 -4.82
C PRO A 138 -10.63 0.04 -5.90
N ASN A 139 -9.98 -1.10 -6.20
CA ASN A 139 -10.46 -2.10 -7.15
C ASN A 139 -11.40 -3.14 -6.52
N SER A 140 -11.78 -3.01 -5.24
CA SER A 140 -12.78 -3.89 -4.65
C SER A 140 -14.13 -3.73 -5.35
N ILE A 141 -14.94 -4.78 -5.29
CA ILE A 141 -16.22 -4.86 -5.96
C ILE A 141 -17.31 -4.84 -4.89
N LEU A 142 -18.30 -3.99 -5.07
CA LEU A 142 -19.55 -4.03 -4.30
C LEU A 142 -20.43 -5.11 -4.89
N VAL A 143 -20.84 -6.05 -4.06
CA VAL A 143 -21.75 -7.14 -4.42
C VAL A 143 -22.97 -7.04 -3.53
N VAL A 144 -24.15 -7.06 -4.13
CA VAL A 144 -25.43 -7.20 -3.41
C VAL A 144 -25.93 -8.62 -3.60
N ASP A 145 -26.19 -9.30 -2.51
CA ASP A 145 -26.50 -10.74 -2.49
C ASP A 145 -27.78 -11.00 -1.68
N LEU A 146 -28.31 -12.19 -1.81
CA LEU A 146 -29.47 -12.69 -1.09
C LEU A 146 -29.04 -13.79 -0.11
N PRO A 147 -29.59 -13.85 1.12
CA PRO A 147 -29.35 -14.93 2.03
C PRO A 147 -29.86 -16.26 1.43
N GLN A 148 -29.11 -17.34 1.65
CA GLN A 148 -29.50 -18.67 1.16
C GLN A 148 -30.84 -19.16 1.73
N VAL A 149 -31.16 -18.72 2.94
CA VAL A 149 -32.42 -19.04 3.63
C VAL A 149 -33.10 -17.73 3.99
N GLN A 150 -34.29 -17.52 3.43
CA GLN A 150 -35.12 -16.37 3.76
C GLN A 150 -35.92 -16.66 5.04
N THR A 151 -35.76 -15.82 6.06
CA THR A 151 -36.39 -15.97 7.36
C THR A 151 -37.56 -15.00 7.59
N SER A 152 -37.72 -14.02 6.72
CA SER A 152 -38.78 -13.01 6.79
C SER A 152 -39.71 -13.03 5.58
N LEU A 153 -40.85 -12.32 5.68
CA LEU A 153 -41.84 -12.22 4.61
C LEU A 153 -41.31 -11.48 3.36
N ARG A 154 -40.33 -10.60 3.54
CA ARG A 154 -39.67 -9.89 2.45
C ARG A 154 -38.23 -10.36 2.32
N PRO A 155 -37.64 -10.36 1.12
CA PRO A 155 -36.21 -10.63 0.94
C PRO A 155 -35.34 -9.72 1.81
N GLU A 156 -34.25 -10.24 2.32
CA GLU A 156 -33.26 -9.52 3.14
C GLU A 156 -31.91 -9.43 2.42
N PRO A 157 -31.84 -8.69 1.30
CA PRO A 157 -30.61 -8.53 0.56
C PRO A 157 -29.57 -7.80 1.41
N TYR A 158 -28.32 -8.22 1.32
CA TYR A 158 -27.20 -7.60 2.00
C TYR A 158 -26.12 -7.26 0.99
N PHE A 159 -25.13 -6.46 1.36
CA PHE A 159 -24.00 -6.16 0.50
C PHE A 159 -22.68 -6.36 1.21
N TYR A 160 -21.64 -6.60 0.42
CA TYR A 160 -20.28 -6.73 0.89
C TYR A 160 -19.28 -6.25 -0.17
N TRP A 161 -18.06 -5.98 0.29
CA TRP A 161 -16.93 -5.71 -0.59
C TRP A 161 -16.19 -7.00 -0.90
N LEU A 162 -16.14 -7.36 -2.16
CA LEU A 162 -15.33 -8.47 -2.67
C LEU A 162 -13.96 -7.94 -3.05
N GLU A 163 -12.91 -8.58 -2.54
CA GLU A 163 -11.54 -8.27 -2.94
C GLU A 163 -11.26 -8.75 -4.36
N ILE A 164 -10.47 -7.97 -5.09
CA ILE A 164 -10.18 -8.25 -6.50
C ILE A 164 -9.39 -9.56 -6.72
N ASP A 165 -8.64 -10.03 -5.72
CA ASP A 165 -7.90 -11.30 -5.76
C ASP A 165 -8.79 -12.54 -5.70
N ALA A 166 -10.00 -12.43 -5.16
CA ALA A 166 -11.00 -13.48 -5.20
C ALA A 166 -11.67 -13.63 -6.58
N VAL A 167 -11.58 -12.60 -7.44
CA VAL A 167 -12.20 -12.60 -8.76
C VAL A 167 -11.46 -13.53 -9.72
N ILE A 168 -12.22 -14.33 -10.48
CA ILE A 168 -11.70 -15.20 -11.53
C ILE A 168 -11.74 -14.48 -12.87
N ASP A 169 -12.92 -13.98 -13.23
CA ASP A 169 -13.12 -13.23 -14.48
C ASP A 169 -14.41 -12.41 -14.40
N TYR A 170 -14.55 -11.44 -15.28
CA TYR A 170 -15.73 -10.56 -15.35
C TYR A 170 -15.86 -9.92 -16.73
N GLN A 171 -17.05 -9.42 -17.02
CA GLN A 171 -17.32 -8.55 -18.16
C GLN A 171 -18.06 -7.31 -17.67
N THR A 172 -17.61 -6.14 -18.12
CA THR A 172 -18.28 -4.86 -17.83
C THR A 172 -19.13 -4.40 -19.00
N PHE A 173 -20.15 -3.60 -18.74
CA PHE A 173 -20.91 -2.95 -19.80
C PHE A 173 -20.04 -1.99 -20.62
N ARG A 174 -20.29 -1.95 -21.91
CA ARG A 174 -19.54 -1.06 -22.81
C ARG A 174 -19.75 0.42 -22.49
N LEU A 175 -20.93 0.79 -22.02
CA LEU A 175 -21.30 2.19 -21.71
C LEU A 175 -21.07 2.58 -20.26
N ASP A 176 -21.04 1.62 -19.34
CA ASP A 176 -20.67 1.82 -17.93
C ASP A 176 -19.66 0.74 -17.51
N GLU A 177 -18.39 1.10 -17.62
CA GLU A 177 -17.27 0.21 -17.26
C GLU A 177 -17.12 -0.04 -15.75
N ASN A 178 -18.00 0.50 -14.93
CA ASN A 178 -18.05 0.19 -13.50
C ASN A 178 -19.09 -0.87 -13.16
N GLN A 179 -20.12 -1.04 -14.01
CA GLN A 179 -21.17 -2.03 -13.87
C GLN A 179 -20.80 -3.33 -14.59
N PHE A 180 -21.02 -4.47 -13.96
CA PHE A 180 -20.76 -5.76 -14.59
C PHE A 180 -21.96 -6.26 -15.40
N GLU A 181 -21.68 -6.90 -16.53
CA GLU A 181 -22.63 -7.79 -17.22
C GLU A 181 -22.71 -9.13 -16.50
N TRP A 182 -21.56 -9.63 -16.07
CA TRP A 182 -21.43 -10.81 -15.23
C TRP A 182 -20.11 -10.78 -14.45
N LEU A 183 -20.08 -11.52 -13.34
CA LEU A 183 -18.95 -11.63 -12.44
C LEU A 183 -18.81 -13.08 -11.94
N ILE A 184 -17.61 -13.64 -11.99
CA ILE A 184 -17.27 -14.95 -11.45
C ILE A 184 -16.15 -14.79 -10.42
N PHE A 185 -16.35 -15.30 -9.22
CA PHE A 185 -15.37 -15.21 -8.15
C PHE A 185 -15.33 -16.47 -7.26
N LYS A 186 -14.23 -16.64 -6.59
CA LYS A 186 -13.99 -17.74 -5.66
C LYS A 186 -14.69 -17.52 -4.34
N GLN A 187 -15.26 -18.58 -3.79
CA GLN A 187 -15.75 -18.65 -2.43
C GLN A 187 -14.97 -19.72 -1.64
N PRO A 188 -15.03 -19.71 -0.30
CA PRO A 188 -14.47 -20.78 0.52
C PRO A 188 -14.96 -22.18 0.10
N GLU A 189 -14.26 -23.23 0.57
CA GLU A 189 -14.65 -24.63 0.37
C GLU A 189 -14.70 -25.08 -1.11
N HIS A 190 -13.76 -24.58 -1.95
CA HIS A 190 -13.71 -24.89 -3.38
C HIS A 190 -15.01 -24.59 -4.14
N ARG A 191 -15.63 -23.47 -3.83
CA ARG A 191 -16.84 -22.98 -4.49
C ARG A 191 -16.54 -21.79 -5.39
N ILE A 192 -17.40 -21.57 -6.36
CA ILE A 192 -17.46 -20.34 -7.14
C ILE A 192 -18.86 -19.77 -7.13
N ALA A 193 -18.94 -18.45 -7.11
CA ALA A 193 -20.18 -17.73 -7.34
C ALA A 193 -20.17 -17.10 -8.72
N VAL A 194 -21.30 -17.15 -9.39
CA VAL A 194 -21.56 -16.57 -10.71
C VAL A 194 -22.76 -15.64 -10.59
N PHE A 195 -22.52 -14.37 -10.82
CA PHE A 195 -23.53 -13.32 -10.79
C PHE A 195 -23.75 -12.83 -12.22
N ASP A 196 -24.97 -12.81 -12.68
CA ASP A 196 -25.34 -12.25 -13.98
C ASP A 196 -26.60 -11.38 -13.89
N ASP A 197 -27.22 -11.04 -15.02
CA ASP A 197 -28.38 -10.16 -15.07
C ASP A 197 -29.70 -10.85 -14.64
N THR A 198 -29.71 -12.13 -14.42
CA THR A 198 -30.92 -12.93 -14.12
C THR A 198 -30.83 -13.76 -12.86
N SER A 199 -29.61 -14.14 -12.45
CA SER A 199 -29.44 -15.09 -11.35
C SER A 199 -28.11 -14.93 -10.61
N ILE A 200 -28.12 -15.40 -9.36
CA ILE A 200 -26.96 -15.63 -8.52
C ILE A 200 -26.83 -17.14 -8.35
N ARG A 201 -25.76 -17.74 -8.82
CA ARG A 201 -25.54 -19.18 -8.80
C ARG A 201 -24.25 -19.53 -8.08
N VAL A 202 -24.28 -20.56 -7.25
CA VAL A 202 -23.11 -21.08 -6.56
C VAL A 202 -22.85 -22.51 -7.00
N TYR A 203 -21.63 -22.78 -7.43
CA TYR A 203 -21.20 -24.09 -7.90
C TYR A 203 -20.11 -24.68 -7.00
N GLN A 204 -20.15 -25.98 -6.77
CA GLN A 204 -19.06 -26.76 -6.20
C GLN A 204 -18.04 -27.09 -7.28
N LEU A 205 -16.75 -26.91 -6.97
CA LEU A 205 -15.65 -27.36 -7.82
C LEU A 205 -15.03 -28.66 -7.27
N ASN A 206 -14.50 -29.46 -8.17
CA ASN A 206 -13.63 -30.59 -7.82
C ASN A 206 -12.17 -30.13 -7.61
N GLU A 207 -11.28 -31.05 -7.23
CA GLU A 207 -9.85 -30.77 -7.04
C GLU A 207 -9.13 -30.21 -8.29
N LYS A 208 -9.70 -30.47 -9.49
CA LYS A 208 -9.18 -29.96 -10.76
C LYS A 208 -9.75 -28.59 -11.14
N ASN A 209 -10.51 -27.95 -10.24
CA ASN A 209 -11.23 -26.68 -10.48
C ASN A 209 -12.29 -26.78 -11.60
N GLU A 210 -12.89 -27.94 -11.82
CA GLU A 210 -14.01 -28.14 -12.74
C GLU A 210 -15.33 -28.15 -11.98
N ILE A 211 -16.39 -27.64 -12.59
CA ILE A 211 -17.73 -27.61 -11.99
C ILE A 211 -18.25 -29.05 -11.79
N GLN A 212 -18.52 -29.38 -10.54
CA GLN A 212 -19.06 -30.67 -10.13
C GLN A 212 -20.59 -30.63 -10.04
N SER A 213 -21.15 -29.67 -9.33
CA SER A 213 -22.59 -29.55 -9.08
C SER A 213 -23.00 -28.09 -8.84
N LEU A 214 -24.26 -27.78 -9.10
CA LEU A 214 -24.92 -26.55 -8.67
C LEU A 214 -25.34 -26.73 -7.20
N ILE A 215 -24.93 -25.80 -6.33
CA ILE A 215 -25.29 -25.80 -4.91
C ILE A 215 -26.58 -25.00 -4.69
N SER A 216 -26.62 -23.78 -5.24
CA SER A 216 -27.76 -22.90 -5.10
C SER A 216 -27.95 -22.01 -6.32
N GLU A 217 -29.18 -21.62 -6.56
CA GLU A 217 -29.57 -20.62 -7.56
C GLU A 217 -30.64 -19.73 -6.98
N ALA A 218 -30.39 -18.44 -7.00
CA ALA A 218 -31.40 -17.39 -6.68
C ALA A 218 -31.63 -16.54 -7.94
N LYS A 219 -32.86 -16.61 -8.47
CA LYS A 219 -33.28 -15.79 -9.60
C LYS A 219 -33.71 -14.41 -9.13
N HIS A 220 -33.39 -13.40 -9.93
CA HIS A 220 -33.80 -12.03 -9.68
C HIS A 220 -34.17 -11.31 -10.98
N ASP A 221 -35.06 -10.32 -10.89
CA ASP A 221 -35.60 -9.57 -12.04
C ASP A 221 -34.94 -8.17 -12.18
N LEU A 222 -33.67 -8.03 -11.78
CA LEU A 222 -32.99 -6.75 -11.83
C LEU A 222 -32.69 -6.28 -13.26
N GLY A 223 -32.46 -7.22 -14.21
CA GLY A 223 -32.03 -6.93 -15.57
C GLY A 223 -30.58 -6.44 -15.69
N TYR A 224 -29.82 -6.54 -14.60
CA TYR A 224 -28.38 -6.26 -14.54
C TYR A 224 -27.72 -7.11 -13.42
N CYS A 225 -26.41 -7.32 -13.54
CA CYS A 225 -25.63 -8.02 -12.52
C CYS A 225 -25.58 -7.19 -11.21
N PRO A 226 -25.96 -7.74 -10.04
CA PRO A 226 -25.97 -7.02 -8.77
C PRO A 226 -24.55 -6.83 -8.19
N ALA A 227 -23.60 -6.47 -9.03
CA ALA A 227 -22.22 -6.18 -8.67
C ALA A 227 -21.67 -5.04 -9.53
N ARG A 228 -20.80 -4.21 -8.93
CA ARG A 228 -20.06 -3.15 -9.62
C ARG A 228 -18.73 -2.87 -8.96
N PHE A 229 -17.80 -2.22 -9.67
CA PHE A 229 -16.62 -1.67 -9.02
C PHE A 229 -17.02 -0.63 -7.96
N PHE A 230 -16.45 -0.78 -6.77
CA PHE A 230 -16.68 0.17 -5.68
C PHE A 230 -16.25 1.58 -6.07
N TRP A 231 -15.04 1.72 -6.61
CA TRP A 231 -14.50 3.01 -7.00
C TRP A 231 -14.61 3.21 -8.51
N SER A 232 -15.05 4.39 -8.95
CA SER A 232 -15.37 4.65 -10.36
C SER A 232 -14.23 5.32 -11.11
N THR A 233 -13.30 6.00 -10.40
CA THR A 233 -12.21 6.72 -11.03
C THR A 233 -11.21 5.77 -11.67
N GLN A 234 -11.10 5.80 -12.99
CA GLN A 234 -10.20 4.94 -13.78
C GLN A 234 -8.74 5.35 -13.63
N LEU A 235 -7.83 4.40 -13.73
CA LEU A 235 -6.40 4.67 -13.69
C LEU A 235 -5.96 5.55 -14.87
N ASN A 236 -6.32 5.14 -16.08
CA ASN A 236 -6.13 5.89 -17.33
C ASN A 236 -6.99 5.27 -18.44
N GLU A 237 -7.04 5.91 -19.61
CA GLU A 237 -7.83 5.46 -20.76
C GLU A 237 -7.48 4.06 -21.28
N LYS A 238 -6.23 3.62 -21.15
CA LYS A 238 -5.78 2.30 -21.60
C LYS A 238 -6.08 1.18 -20.60
N ASN A 239 -6.26 1.53 -19.32
CA ASN A 239 -6.51 0.59 -18.22
C ASN A 239 -7.77 1.01 -17.46
N LYS A 240 -8.89 1.02 -18.15
CA LYS A 240 -10.18 1.48 -17.62
C LYS A 240 -10.73 0.61 -16.49
N ASP A 241 -10.43 -0.68 -16.53
CA ASP A 241 -10.79 -1.65 -15.47
C ASP A 241 -9.98 -1.46 -14.18
N LEU A 242 -8.85 -0.74 -14.23
CA LEU A 242 -8.08 -0.41 -13.04
C LEU A 242 -8.57 0.90 -12.44
N LYS A 243 -8.85 0.87 -11.15
CA LYS A 243 -9.37 2.02 -10.41
C LYS A 243 -8.26 2.64 -9.55
N LYS A 244 -8.22 3.97 -9.51
CA LYS A 244 -7.25 4.74 -8.71
C LYS A 244 -7.95 5.54 -7.62
N ASN A 245 -7.39 5.51 -6.43
CA ASN A 245 -7.71 6.45 -5.36
C ASN A 245 -6.81 7.70 -5.45
N PRO A 246 -7.05 8.74 -4.65
CA PRO A 246 -6.26 9.97 -4.70
C PRO A 246 -4.75 9.77 -4.53
N ILE A 247 -4.33 8.81 -3.71
CA ILE A 247 -2.93 8.51 -3.38
C ILE A 247 -2.22 7.68 -4.48
N THR A 248 -2.96 7.02 -5.36
CA THR A 248 -2.38 6.11 -6.38
C THR A 248 -1.32 6.78 -7.26
N LYS A 249 -1.51 8.04 -7.60
CA LYS A 249 -0.57 8.81 -8.42
C LYS A 249 0.76 9.12 -7.70
N GLU A 250 0.76 9.08 -6.38
CA GLU A 250 1.90 9.41 -5.53
C GLU A 250 2.69 8.19 -5.04
N LEU A 251 2.31 6.98 -5.45
CA LEU A 251 3.00 5.76 -5.01
C LEU A 251 4.51 5.79 -5.29
N SER A 252 4.94 6.41 -6.39
CA SER A 252 6.37 6.57 -6.69
C SER A 252 7.05 7.56 -5.74
N ASN A 253 6.40 8.67 -5.42
CA ASN A 253 6.93 9.65 -4.47
C ASN A 253 6.96 9.09 -3.04
N LEU A 254 6.00 8.24 -2.67
CA LEU A 254 6.02 7.51 -1.40
C LEU A 254 7.17 6.49 -1.33
N ASP A 255 7.47 5.78 -2.43
CA ASP A 255 8.64 4.89 -2.51
C ASP A 255 9.94 5.69 -2.29
N TRP A 256 10.09 6.85 -2.96
CA TRP A 256 11.26 7.71 -2.77
C TRP A 256 11.33 8.33 -1.37
N TYR A 257 10.19 8.77 -0.81
CA TYR A 257 10.14 9.29 0.56
C TYR A 257 10.60 8.23 1.57
N LEU A 258 10.14 6.99 1.41
CA LEU A 258 10.56 5.87 2.26
C LEU A 258 12.06 5.59 2.11
N PHE A 259 12.55 5.56 0.87
CA PHE A 259 13.99 5.36 0.60
C PHE A 259 14.84 6.44 1.26
N PHE A 260 14.52 7.72 1.08
CA PHE A 260 15.26 8.81 1.70
C PHE A 260 15.13 8.85 3.23
N SER A 261 13.96 8.50 3.77
CA SER A 261 13.77 8.40 5.23
C SER A 261 14.68 7.36 5.87
N ILE A 262 14.85 6.20 5.24
CA ILE A 262 15.75 5.14 5.72
C ILE A 262 17.22 5.53 5.47
N SER A 263 17.53 6.12 4.33
CA SER A 263 18.88 6.63 4.03
C SER A 263 19.30 7.71 5.03
N LYS A 264 18.38 8.60 5.43
CA LYS A 264 18.61 9.57 6.50
C LYS A 264 18.96 8.89 7.82
N GLN A 265 18.20 7.85 8.23
CA GLN A 265 18.51 7.09 9.45
C GLN A 265 19.91 6.48 9.39
N HIS A 266 20.36 6.02 8.22
CA HIS A 266 21.72 5.54 8.03
C HIS A 266 22.76 6.64 8.26
N LEU A 267 22.54 7.83 7.70
CA LEU A 267 23.41 8.98 7.93
C LEU A 267 23.39 9.45 9.41
N ASP A 268 22.22 9.45 10.04
CA ASP A 268 22.06 9.80 11.45
C ASP A 268 22.90 8.89 12.38
N LEU A 269 23.22 7.64 11.99
CA LEU A 269 24.10 6.77 12.77
C LEU A 269 25.54 7.26 12.76
N TYR A 270 26.00 7.89 11.68
CA TYR A 270 27.37 8.39 11.56
C TYR A 270 27.55 9.80 12.12
N ALA A 271 26.48 10.58 12.23
CA ALA A 271 26.56 11.95 12.73
C ALA A 271 27.11 12.06 14.16
N PRO A 272 26.61 11.24 15.16
CA PRO A 272 27.16 11.23 16.51
C PRO A 272 28.45 10.42 16.63
N TYR A 273 28.78 9.57 15.67
CA TYR A 273 29.96 8.69 15.71
C TYR A 273 30.83 8.90 14.47
N PRO A 274 31.73 9.92 14.49
CA PRO A 274 32.61 10.21 13.37
C PRO A 274 33.57 9.03 13.09
N ILE A 275 34.11 9.02 11.87
CA ILE A 275 35.12 8.06 11.47
C ILE A 275 36.49 8.64 11.89
N TYR A 276 37.23 7.86 12.63
CA TYR A 276 38.60 8.19 13.00
C TYR A 276 39.56 7.52 12.01
N SER A 277 40.57 8.25 11.56
CA SER A 277 41.65 7.69 10.80
C SER A 277 43.02 8.09 11.40
N ALA A 278 43.94 7.18 11.39
CA ALA A 278 45.30 7.44 11.81
C ALA A 278 46.27 6.71 10.88
N TYR A 279 47.53 7.14 10.88
CA TYR A 279 48.57 6.38 10.17
C TYR A 279 48.73 5.02 10.79
N GLU A 280 48.99 4.04 9.92
CA GLU A 280 49.28 2.66 10.31
C GLU A 280 50.54 2.65 11.22
N ALA A 281 50.41 2.04 12.38
CA ALA A 281 51.50 1.79 13.30
C ALA A 281 51.67 0.30 13.44
N ASP A 282 52.94 -0.14 13.51
CA ASP A 282 53.23 -1.54 13.78
C ASP A 282 52.55 -2.00 15.07
N CYS A 283 51.86 -3.13 14.97
CA CYS A 283 51.20 -3.72 16.11
C CYS A 283 52.19 -4.46 17.00
N ASN A 284 52.41 -3.92 18.17
CA ASN A 284 53.31 -4.53 19.17
C ASN A 284 52.57 -5.49 20.11
N PHE A 285 51.50 -6.17 19.64
CA PHE A 285 50.79 -7.13 20.45
C PHE A 285 51.69 -8.36 20.70
N GLU A 286 51.93 -8.64 21.96
CA GLU A 286 52.60 -9.86 22.44
C GLU A 286 51.82 -10.39 23.65
N ASN A 287 51.48 -11.67 23.60
CA ASN A 287 50.84 -12.35 24.72
C ASN A 287 51.94 -12.96 25.60
N ASN A 288 52.16 -12.37 26.76
CA ASN A 288 53.22 -12.81 27.70
C ASN A 288 53.05 -14.24 28.21
N GLU A 289 51.86 -14.82 28.17
CA GLU A 289 51.59 -16.18 28.65
C GLU A 289 51.89 -17.25 27.60
N THR A 290 51.55 -16.96 26.33
CA THR A 290 51.67 -17.93 25.22
C THR A 290 52.83 -17.63 24.31
N GLY A 291 53.40 -16.42 24.39
CA GLY A 291 54.45 -15.96 23.49
C GLY A 291 53.95 -15.68 22.06
N ASP A 292 52.64 -15.57 21.88
CA ASP A 292 52.06 -15.26 20.59
C ASP A 292 52.25 -13.76 20.30
N TYR A 293 52.64 -13.40 19.08
CA TYR A 293 52.86 -12.02 18.66
C TYR A 293 52.13 -11.71 17.33
N CYS A 294 51.91 -10.43 17.10
CA CYS A 294 51.29 -9.96 15.86
C CYS A 294 52.31 -9.86 14.74
N ASP A 295 51.97 -10.43 13.57
CA ASP A 295 52.71 -10.22 12.32
C ASP A 295 51.69 -9.88 11.22
N GLY A 296 51.69 -8.62 10.79
CA GLY A 296 50.83 -8.14 9.71
C GLY A 296 49.31 -8.32 9.95
N GLY A 297 48.86 -8.28 11.23
CA GLY A 297 47.45 -8.45 11.58
C GLY A 297 47.01 -9.88 11.88
N PHE A 298 47.94 -10.86 11.85
CA PHE A 298 47.70 -12.25 12.21
C PHE A 298 48.58 -12.65 13.40
N LEU A 299 48.15 -13.68 14.13
CA LEU A 299 48.94 -14.18 15.25
C LEU A 299 49.96 -15.26 14.78
N ARG A 300 51.19 -15.08 15.26
CA ARG A 300 52.25 -16.13 15.23
C ARG A 300 52.51 -16.63 16.63
N ASN A 301 52.79 -17.91 16.71
CA ASN A 301 53.27 -18.53 17.96
C ASN A 301 54.71 -18.16 18.25
N ALA A 302 55.21 -18.46 19.44
CA ALA A 302 56.62 -18.25 19.85
C ALA A 302 57.67 -18.91 18.91
N LYS A 303 57.24 -19.83 18.03
CA LYS A 303 58.12 -20.49 17.04
C LYS A 303 58.09 -19.77 15.68
N GLY A 304 57.31 -18.71 15.52
CA GLY A 304 57.17 -17.95 14.29
C GLY A 304 56.18 -18.53 13.29
N GLU A 305 55.37 -19.54 13.64
CA GLU A 305 54.37 -20.15 12.78
C GLU A 305 53.05 -19.46 12.96
N TYR A 306 52.24 -19.32 11.87
CA TYR A 306 50.88 -18.75 11.97
C TYR A 306 49.97 -19.67 12.78
N LYS A 307 49.22 -19.07 13.67
CA LYS A 307 48.25 -19.78 14.49
C LYS A 307 46.98 -20.02 13.65
N ILE A 308 46.61 -21.30 13.53
CA ILE A 308 45.52 -21.74 12.68
C ILE A 308 44.33 -22.16 13.57
N LEU A 309 43.14 -21.63 13.27
CA LEU A 309 41.89 -22.00 13.93
C LEU A 309 41.43 -23.40 13.46
N ASN A 310 40.46 -23.98 14.19
CA ASN A 310 39.91 -25.31 13.87
C ASN A 310 39.24 -25.41 12.50
N ASP A 311 38.87 -24.28 11.89
CA ASP A 311 38.31 -24.18 10.54
C ASP A 311 39.37 -24.05 9.43
N GLY A 312 40.67 -24.09 9.79
CA GLY A 312 41.77 -23.94 8.85
C GLY A 312 42.15 -22.49 8.50
N THR A 313 41.48 -21.50 9.10
CA THR A 313 41.84 -20.09 8.89
C THR A 313 42.94 -19.63 9.86
N VAL A 314 43.75 -18.66 9.42
CA VAL A 314 44.79 -18.05 10.28
C VAL A 314 44.11 -17.13 11.31
N GLU A 315 44.45 -17.28 12.58
CA GLU A 315 43.93 -16.46 13.66
C GLU A 315 44.39 -15.00 13.53
N LYS A 316 43.40 -14.08 13.60
CA LYS A 316 43.67 -12.65 13.50
C LYS A 316 44.13 -12.09 14.84
N CYS A 317 45.03 -11.13 14.80
CA CYS A 317 45.43 -10.40 15.99
C CYS A 317 44.23 -9.66 16.61
N PRO A 318 43.95 -9.83 17.91
CA PRO A 318 42.82 -9.16 18.55
C PRO A 318 42.97 -7.63 18.48
N CYS A 319 44.15 -7.09 18.71
CA CYS A 319 44.39 -5.64 18.62
C CYS A 319 44.12 -5.08 17.20
N CYS A 320 44.56 -5.79 16.16
CA CYS A 320 44.35 -5.40 14.78
C CYS A 320 42.89 -5.59 14.33
N SER A 321 42.21 -6.59 14.85
CA SER A 321 40.79 -6.83 14.54
C SER A 321 39.86 -5.82 15.22
N GLU A 322 40.18 -5.37 16.42
CA GLU A 322 39.45 -4.30 17.11
C GLU A 322 39.57 -2.95 16.39
N LYS A 323 40.73 -2.68 15.76
CA LYS A 323 40.96 -1.43 15.01
C LYS A 323 40.25 -1.36 13.66
N ARG A 324 39.70 -2.46 13.13
CA ARG A 324 39.04 -2.56 11.81
C ARG A 324 37.53 -2.63 11.90
N ILE A 325 36.92 -1.82 12.77
CA ILE A 325 35.47 -1.77 12.84
C ILE A 325 34.98 -0.90 11.67
N ALA A 326 34.30 -1.49 10.70
CA ALA A 326 33.61 -0.75 9.66
C ALA A 326 32.22 -0.32 10.17
N GLY A 327 31.92 0.97 10.10
CA GLY A 327 30.63 1.51 10.53
C GLY A 327 30.76 2.81 11.32
N PRO A 328 29.70 3.24 12.00
CA PRO A 328 29.72 4.41 12.88
C PRO A 328 30.78 4.24 13.98
N GLY A 329 31.64 5.23 14.16
CA GLY A 329 32.78 5.16 15.09
C GLY A 329 33.97 4.32 14.60
N SER A 330 34.02 4.02 13.29
CA SER A 330 35.11 3.26 12.67
C SER A 330 36.47 3.92 12.89
N PHE A 331 37.50 3.08 13.03
CA PHE A 331 38.88 3.50 13.00
C PHE A 331 39.52 2.95 11.72
N LEU A 332 40.13 3.83 10.91
CA LEU A 332 40.80 3.49 9.67
C LEU A 332 42.30 3.71 9.85
N GLU A 333 43.10 2.69 9.59
CA GLU A 333 44.57 2.81 9.47
C GLU A 333 44.93 3.14 8.03
N VAL A 334 45.66 4.24 7.85
CA VAL A 334 46.12 4.73 6.54
C VAL A 334 47.60 4.45 6.41
N PRO A 335 48.06 3.78 5.35
CA PRO A 335 49.52 3.51 5.13
C PRO A 335 50.30 4.83 5.18
N ILE A 336 51.46 4.80 5.80
CA ILE A 336 52.37 5.96 5.79
C ILE A 336 52.87 6.14 4.35
N PRO A 337 52.67 7.31 3.71
CA PRO A 337 53.10 7.52 2.34
C PRO A 337 54.65 7.40 2.23
N ASN A 338 55.13 6.76 1.17
CA ASN A 338 56.54 6.68 0.89
C ASN A 338 57.10 8.09 0.64
N GLN A 339 58.38 8.29 0.90
CA GLN A 339 59.05 9.60 0.71
C GLN A 339 58.91 10.18 -0.70
N SER A 340 58.60 9.37 -1.70
CA SER A 340 58.32 9.77 -3.08
C SER A 340 56.91 10.28 -3.29
N GLU A 341 55.96 9.98 -2.39
CA GLU A 341 54.54 10.32 -2.51
C GLU A 341 54.11 11.52 -1.65
N GLY A 342 55.02 12.03 -0.81
CA GLY A 342 54.81 13.17 0.05
C GLY A 342 55.29 12.94 1.49
N VAL A 343 55.36 14.00 2.27
CA VAL A 343 55.75 13.90 3.70
C VAL A 343 54.45 13.76 4.51
N ALA A 344 54.31 12.67 5.28
CA ALA A 344 53.22 12.51 6.21
C ALA A 344 53.17 13.66 7.23
N ASP A 345 52.04 14.30 7.41
CA ASP A 345 51.87 15.31 8.47
C ASP A 345 51.75 14.64 9.83
N MET A 346 52.85 14.43 10.47
CA MET A 346 52.90 13.83 11.81
C MET A 346 52.42 14.77 12.93
N ARG A 347 52.02 16.00 12.61
CA ARG A 347 51.49 16.94 13.62
C ARG A 347 50.05 16.59 14.00
N ASN A 348 49.31 15.99 13.05
CA ASN A 348 47.95 15.54 13.26
C ASN A 348 47.83 14.03 12.90
N PRO A 349 48.34 13.14 13.75
CA PRO A 349 48.39 11.72 13.46
C PRO A 349 47.01 11.06 13.42
N VAL A 350 46.00 11.70 14.03
CA VAL A 350 44.63 11.25 14.03
C VAL A 350 43.77 12.29 13.33
N GLN A 351 43.06 11.85 12.29
CA GLN A 351 42.08 12.67 11.58
C GLN A 351 40.68 12.21 11.94
N ILE A 352 39.76 13.15 12.10
CA ILE A 352 38.35 12.92 12.36
C ILE A 352 37.59 13.31 11.11
N THR A 353 36.95 12.34 10.49
CA THR A 353 36.07 12.57 9.35
C THR A 353 34.65 12.54 9.85
N THR A 354 34.00 13.70 9.81
CA THR A 354 32.57 13.84 10.08
C THR A 354 31.77 13.72 8.79
N ILE A 355 30.49 13.42 8.90
CA ILE A 355 29.56 13.49 7.75
C ILE A 355 29.53 14.93 7.26
N ASP A 356 29.57 15.06 5.94
CA ASP A 356 29.31 16.33 5.28
C ASP A 356 27.89 16.84 5.61
N LYS A 357 27.82 18.03 6.18
CA LYS A 357 26.57 18.66 6.59
C LYS A 357 25.62 18.84 5.40
N ASP A 358 26.14 19.17 4.23
CA ASP A 358 25.32 19.41 3.04
C ASP A 358 24.64 18.13 2.57
N SER A 359 25.28 16.97 2.71
CA SER A 359 24.67 15.67 2.42
C SER A 359 23.54 15.30 3.39
N LEU A 360 23.69 15.66 4.67
CA LEU A 360 22.63 15.45 5.66
C LEU A 360 21.45 16.39 5.41
N ASP A 361 21.72 17.67 5.21
CA ASP A 361 20.73 18.70 4.93
C ASP A 361 19.96 18.38 3.63
N TYR A 362 20.65 17.87 2.59
CA TYR A 362 20.00 17.40 1.38
C TYR A 362 18.94 16.34 1.66
N ASN A 363 19.28 15.30 2.44
CA ASN A 363 18.32 14.23 2.75
C ASN A 363 17.11 14.73 3.56
N VAL A 364 17.34 15.63 4.53
CA VAL A 364 16.26 16.26 5.32
C VAL A 364 15.34 17.07 4.41
N ASN A 365 15.92 17.89 3.54
CA ASN A 365 15.18 18.74 2.60
C ASN A 365 14.40 17.92 1.59
N GLU A 366 14.96 16.81 1.05
CA GLU A 366 14.26 15.92 0.13
C GLU A 366 13.08 15.21 0.79
N CYS A 367 13.23 14.74 2.02
CA CYS A 367 12.09 14.19 2.77
C CYS A 367 10.97 15.21 2.95
N ALA A 368 11.32 16.46 3.32
CA ALA A 368 10.34 17.53 3.48
C ALA A 368 9.68 17.91 2.15
N ARG A 369 10.48 18.05 1.07
CA ARG A 369 9.99 18.35 -0.28
C ARG A 369 8.99 17.29 -0.76
N LEU A 370 9.37 15.99 -0.69
CA LEU A 370 8.52 14.89 -1.11
C LEU A 370 7.22 14.81 -0.30
N LYS A 371 7.29 15.00 1.03
CA LYS A 371 6.08 15.06 1.86
C LYS A 371 5.14 16.17 1.40
N ASN A 372 5.66 17.37 1.19
CA ASN A 372 4.87 18.52 0.74
C ASN A 372 4.29 18.30 -0.67
N GLU A 373 5.06 17.76 -1.60
CA GLU A 373 4.58 17.46 -2.95
C GLU A 373 3.45 16.45 -2.94
N ILE A 374 3.54 15.37 -2.14
CA ILE A 374 2.49 14.38 -1.98
C ILE A 374 1.21 15.04 -1.46
N VAL A 375 1.29 15.86 -0.40
CA VAL A 375 0.13 16.54 0.17
C VAL A 375 -0.49 17.50 -0.84
N ILE A 376 0.29 18.38 -1.46
CA ILE A 376 -0.19 19.37 -2.43
C ILE A 376 -0.83 18.68 -3.63
N SER A 377 -0.18 17.67 -4.17
CA SER A 377 -0.68 16.94 -5.32
C SER A 377 -2.03 16.26 -5.05
N VAL A 378 -2.21 15.67 -3.87
CA VAL A 378 -3.41 14.89 -3.55
C VAL A 378 -4.55 15.77 -3.04
N VAL A 379 -4.25 16.69 -2.13
CA VAL A 379 -5.27 17.55 -1.49
C VAL A 379 -5.61 18.78 -2.34
N GLY A 380 -4.72 19.15 -3.27
CA GLY A 380 -4.89 20.34 -4.12
C GLY A 380 -4.40 21.64 -3.49
N SER A 381 -3.96 21.60 -2.23
CA SER A 381 -3.37 22.78 -1.57
C SER A 381 -2.38 22.33 -0.51
N GLY A 382 -1.27 23.07 -0.34
CA GLY A 382 -0.32 22.86 0.75
C GLY A 382 -0.95 23.27 2.08
N GLY A 383 -1.11 22.31 3.01
CA GLY A 383 -1.66 22.57 4.34
C GLY A 383 -0.76 23.41 5.25
N THR A 384 0.50 23.60 4.89
CA THR A 384 1.47 24.44 5.59
C THR A 384 1.88 25.57 4.68
N VAL A 385 1.09 26.62 4.71
CA VAL A 385 1.65 27.91 4.31
C VAL A 385 2.75 28.22 5.32
N SER A 386 3.98 28.30 4.85
CA SER A 386 5.06 28.87 5.64
C SER A 386 4.57 30.21 6.17
N GLU A 387 4.56 30.43 7.48
CA GLU A 387 4.16 31.68 8.13
C GLU A 387 4.93 32.91 7.62
N LYS A 388 5.87 32.71 6.71
CA LYS A 388 6.78 33.72 6.16
C LYS A 388 6.35 34.32 4.82
N GLU A 389 5.36 33.75 4.12
CA GLU A 389 4.90 34.27 2.84
C GLU A 389 3.50 34.89 3.00
N ALA A 390 3.39 36.18 2.67
CA ALA A 390 2.10 36.84 2.60
C ALA A 390 1.25 36.23 1.48
N ILE A 391 0.23 35.47 1.86
CA ILE A 391 -0.71 34.86 0.91
C ILE A 391 -1.68 35.96 0.48
N ASN A 392 -1.79 36.17 -0.82
CA ASN A 392 -2.83 37.05 -1.34
C ASN A 392 -4.19 36.32 -1.46
N GLU A 393 -5.27 37.08 -1.51
CA GLU A 393 -6.65 36.56 -1.61
C GLU A 393 -6.83 35.63 -2.82
N THR A 394 -6.17 35.88 -3.94
CA THR A 394 -6.22 35.04 -5.15
C THR A 394 -5.64 33.66 -4.92
N GLN A 395 -4.54 33.55 -4.17
CA GLN A 395 -3.94 32.25 -3.83
C GLN A 395 -4.83 31.44 -2.88
N VAL A 396 -5.45 32.12 -1.90
CA VAL A 396 -6.41 31.48 -0.98
C VAL A 396 -7.59 30.92 -1.75
N THR A 397 -8.15 31.71 -2.67
CA THR A 397 -9.30 31.29 -3.50
C THR A 397 -8.92 30.13 -4.41
N ALA A 398 -7.79 30.16 -5.11
CA ALA A 398 -7.32 29.10 -5.98
C ALA A 398 -7.08 27.79 -5.21
N ASN A 399 -6.47 27.88 -4.03
CA ASN A 399 -6.27 26.72 -3.15
C ASN A 399 -7.62 26.11 -2.70
N PHE A 400 -8.59 26.94 -2.36
CA PHE A 400 -9.93 26.51 -1.97
C PHE A 400 -10.66 25.80 -3.13
N GLU A 401 -10.62 26.38 -4.34
CA GLU A 401 -11.23 25.79 -5.53
C GLU A 401 -10.60 24.42 -5.89
N SER A 402 -9.27 24.34 -5.83
CA SER A 402 -8.56 23.08 -6.11
C SER A 402 -8.95 21.99 -5.10
N LYS A 403 -8.97 22.31 -3.81
CA LYS A 403 -9.37 21.38 -2.75
C LYS A 403 -10.84 20.95 -2.92
N THR A 404 -11.73 21.87 -3.23
CA THR A 404 -13.14 21.60 -3.47
C THR A 404 -13.34 20.64 -4.65
N SER A 405 -12.57 20.79 -5.72
CA SER A 405 -12.60 19.89 -6.88
C SER A 405 -12.25 18.44 -6.48
N VAL A 406 -11.21 18.23 -5.66
CA VAL A 406 -10.82 16.90 -5.19
C VAL A 406 -11.90 16.30 -4.30
N LEU A 407 -12.47 17.06 -3.38
CA LEU A 407 -13.54 16.61 -2.49
C LEU A 407 -14.81 16.25 -3.27
N ASN A 408 -15.17 17.01 -4.30
CA ASN A 408 -16.29 16.70 -5.19
C ASN A 408 -16.11 15.39 -5.96
N ALA A 409 -14.89 15.11 -6.43
CA ALA A 409 -14.59 13.85 -7.09
C ALA A 409 -14.72 12.64 -6.14
N LEU A 410 -14.28 12.77 -4.87
CA LEU A 410 -14.48 11.77 -3.83
C LEU A 410 -15.96 11.56 -3.52
N LYS A 411 -16.68 12.66 -3.28
CA LYS A 411 -18.11 12.67 -3.02
C LYS A 411 -18.87 11.88 -4.09
N THR A 412 -18.67 12.23 -5.37
CA THR A 412 -19.36 11.57 -6.49
C THR A 412 -19.13 10.06 -6.51
N ASN A 413 -17.89 9.58 -6.21
CA ASN A 413 -17.62 8.15 -6.16
C ASN A 413 -18.42 7.46 -5.04
N PHE A 414 -18.48 8.03 -3.85
CA PHE A 414 -19.26 7.48 -2.74
C PHE A 414 -20.76 7.53 -3.00
N GLU A 415 -21.28 8.62 -3.56
CA GLU A 415 -22.70 8.75 -3.95
C GLU A 415 -23.11 7.67 -4.95
N LEU A 416 -22.29 7.43 -5.98
CA LEU A 416 -22.56 6.39 -6.97
C LEU A 416 -22.51 4.98 -6.37
N ALA A 417 -21.58 4.74 -5.45
CA ALA A 417 -21.46 3.46 -4.76
C ALA A 417 -22.65 3.20 -3.84
N GLN A 418 -23.01 4.16 -3.00
CA GLN A 418 -24.15 4.09 -2.10
C GLN A 418 -25.46 3.94 -2.88
N LYS A 419 -25.68 4.79 -3.88
CA LYS A 419 -26.87 4.72 -4.74
C LYS A 419 -27.05 3.35 -5.38
N PHE A 420 -25.96 2.74 -5.90
CA PHE A 420 -26.01 1.41 -6.49
C PHE A 420 -26.48 0.36 -5.49
N VAL A 421 -25.89 0.36 -4.27
CA VAL A 421 -26.26 -0.59 -3.22
C VAL A 421 -27.72 -0.40 -2.83
N GLU A 422 -28.14 0.83 -2.52
CA GLU A 422 -29.49 1.14 -2.09
C GLU A 422 -30.53 0.82 -3.17
N ASP A 423 -30.31 1.22 -4.42
CA ASP A 423 -31.22 0.91 -5.53
C ASP A 423 -31.35 -0.61 -5.74
N THR A 424 -30.24 -1.35 -5.67
CA THR A 424 -30.25 -2.81 -5.88
C THR A 424 -30.96 -3.52 -4.72
N VAL A 425 -30.65 -3.13 -3.47
CA VAL A 425 -31.32 -3.67 -2.29
C VAL A 425 -32.80 -3.37 -2.31
N CYS A 426 -33.21 -2.12 -2.63
CA CYS A 426 -34.62 -1.76 -2.73
C CYS A 426 -35.37 -2.55 -3.81
N LYS A 427 -34.76 -2.73 -4.99
CA LYS A 427 -35.36 -3.54 -6.06
C LYS A 427 -35.51 -5.02 -5.67
N LEU A 428 -34.52 -5.60 -5.02
CA LEU A 428 -34.60 -6.97 -4.54
C LEU A 428 -35.64 -7.17 -3.43
N ARG A 429 -35.78 -6.16 -2.52
CA ARG A 429 -36.67 -6.26 -1.37
C ARG A 429 -38.11 -5.88 -1.69
N TYR A 430 -38.33 -4.85 -2.50
CA TYR A 430 -39.64 -4.26 -2.78
C TYR A 430 -40.13 -4.45 -4.22
N GLY A 431 -39.26 -4.95 -5.11
CA GLY A 431 -39.60 -5.16 -6.51
C GLY A 431 -40.09 -3.90 -7.19
N GLY A 432 -41.22 -4.00 -7.91
CA GLY A 432 -41.82 -2.89 -8.63
C GLY A 432 -42.44 -1.77 -7.74
N ALA A 433 -42.50 -1.95 -6.42
CA ALA A 433 -42.95 -0.92 -5.50
C ALA A 433 -41.85 0.16 -5.25
N PHE A 434 -40.59 -0.12 -5.52
CA PHE A 434 -39.49 0.86 -5.51
C PHE A 434 -39.44 1.60 -6.86
N ILE A 435 -39.44 2.94 -6.83
CA ILE A 435 -39.42 3.78 -8.04
C ILE A 435 -38.01 4.33 -8.29
N SER A 436 -37.44 5.05 -7.32
CA SER A 436 -36.13 5.67 -7.47
C SER A 436 -35.53 6.10 -6.14
N SER A 437 -34.23 6.31 -6.12
CA SER A 437 -33.51 6.97 -5.03
C SER A 437 -32.68 8.15 -5.53
N SER A 438 -32.38 9.07 -4.61
CA SER A 438 -31.40 10.13 -4.81
C SER A 438 -30.54 10.23 -3.57
N VAL A 439 -29.21 10.17 -3.76
CA VAL A 439 -28.22 10.28 -2.71
C VAL A 439 -27.35 11.50 -3.00
N ASN A 440 -27.27 12.41 -2.04
CA ASN A 440 -26.43 13.60 -2.12
C ASN A 440 -25.72 13.81 -0.78
N TRP A 441 -24.40 13.83 -0.82
CA TRP A 441 -23.56 14.01 0.37
C TRP A 441 -23.33 15.48 0.75
N GLY A 442 -24.04 16.41 0.11
CA GLY A 442 -23.92 17.83 0.37
C GLY A 442 -22.74 18.50 -0.35
N THR A 443 -22.50 19.76 -0.09
CA THR A 443 -21.42 20.58 -0.66
C THR A 443 -20.58 21.23 0.44
#